data_835f380d4b3950a742166fc9e214147d
#
_entry.id   835f380d4b3950a742166fc9e214147d
#
_cell.length_a   1.000
_cell.length_b   1.000
_cell.length_c   1.000
_cell.angle_alpha   90.00
_cell.angle_beta   90.00
_cell.angle_gamma   90.00
#
_symmetry.space_group_name_H-M   'P 1'
#
loop_
_entity.id
_entity.type
_entity.pdbx_description
1 polymer ?
#
loop_
_entity_poly.entity_id
_entity_poly.type
_entity_poly.pdbx_seq_one_letter_code
_entity_poly.pdbx_strand_id
1 'polypeptide(L)'
;VKSVVKENSWYAAGLHFECLGCGGCCSGPGEGYIWVTKAEIEFIADFLKISVEQVREKYLKRVGLRTSIIEHATTKDCIFLQNIAGQKKCVIYSVRPSQCRSWPFWSENLASSNVWNEAARKCPGINRGRLYSYDEIQKIRRNQKWWQDAE
;
A
#
# COMPACT_ATOMS: atom_id res chain seq x y z
N VAL A 1 21.29 -16.76 -15.13
CA VAL A 1 21.37 -15.42 -14.59
C VAL A 1 20.27 -15.17 -13.56
N LYS A 2 19.02 -15.47 -13.92
CA LYS A 2 17.89 -15.29 -12.99
C LYS A 2 18.01 -16.17 -11.75
N SER A 3 18.44 -17.42 -11.90
CA SER A 3 18.61 -18.34 -10.78
C SER A 3 19.75 -17.88 -9.87
N VAL A 4 20.84 -17.32 -10.43
CA VAL A 4 21.95 -16.77 -9.62
C VAL A 4 21.47 -15.59 -8.78
N VAL A 5 20.68 -14.68 -9.38
CA VAL A 5 20.10 -13.54 -8.68
C VAL A 5 19.15 -14.01 -7.58
N LYS A 6 18.31 -15.01 -7.88
CA LYS A 6 17.40 -15.59 -6.91
C LYS A 6 18.15 -16.23 -5.74
N GLU A 7 19.17 -17.03 -6.03
CA GLU A 7 19.95 -17.71 -5.00
C GLU A 7 20.66 -16.74 -4.05
N ASN A 8 21.07 -15.59 -4.57
CA ASN A 8 21.75 -14.57 -3.78
C ASN A 8 20.81 -13.61 -3.05
N SER A 9 19.52 -13.70 -3.30
CA SER A 9 18.55 -12.83 -2.63
C SER A 9 18.26 -13.33 -1.22
N TRP A 10 18.17 -12.40 -0.27
CA TRP A 10 17.83 -12.77 1.10
C TRP A 10 16.41 -13.36 1.21
N TYR A 11 15.53 -13.08 0.25
CA TYR A 11 14.19 -13.66 0.24
C TYR A 11 13.99 -14.69 -0.87
N ALA A 12 15.06 -15.37 -1.26
CA ALA A 12 15.00 -16.41 -2.32
C ALA A 12 13.99 -17.51 -2.02
N ALA A 13 13.81 -17.85 -0.76
CA ALA A 13 12.84 -18.88 -0.32
C ALA A 13 11.41 -18.36 -0.24
N GLY A 14 11.18 -17.08 -0.53
CA GLY A 14 9.87 -16.47 -0.41
C GLY A 14 9.64 -15.79 0.92
N LEU A 15 8.49 -15.14 1.05
CA LEU A 15 8.10 -14.44 2.27
C LEU A 15 6.63 -14.70 2.56
N HIS A 16 6.31 -14.81 3.83
CA HIS A 16 4.92 -14.96 4.27
C HIS A 16 4.28 -13.61 4.52
N PHE A 17 3.04 -13.48 4.10
CA PHE A 17 2.24 -12.30 4.39
C PHE A 17 0.75 -12.61 4.34
N GLU A 18 0.01 -12.01 5.26
CA GLU A 18 -1.45 -12.05 5.30
C GLU A 18 -1.93 -10.71 5.83
N CYS A 19 -2.80 -10.05 5.08
CA CYS A 19 -3.37 -8.78 5.55
C CYS A 19 -4.40 -9.07 6.65
N LEU A 20 -4.14 -8.55 7.84
CA LEU A 20 -5.03 -8.70 8.98
C LEU A 20 -6.03 -7.56 9.13
N GLY A 21 -5.98 -6.59 8.21
CA GLY A 21 -6.87 -5.44 8.26
C GLY A 21 -6.64 -4.51 9.45
N CYS A 22 -5.43 -4.53 10.02
CA CYS A 22 -5.12 -3.75 11.23
C CYS A 22 -4.96 -2.25 10.98
N GLY A 23 -4.81 -1.83 9.71
CA GLY A 23 -4.58 -0.44 9.36
C GLY A 23 -3.17 0.07 9.61
N GLY A 24 -2.24 -0.78 10.01
CA GLY A 24 -0.86 -0.37 10.32
C GLY A 24 -0.14 0.31 9.16
N CYS A 25 -0.40 -0.11 7.94
CA CYS A 25 0.21 0.48 6.74
C CYS A 25 -0.40 1.85 6.37
N CYS A 26 -1.55 2.20 6.97
CA CYS A 26 -2.26 3.45 6.73
C CYS A 26 -2.17 4.40 7.90
N SER A 27 -1.53 4.00 9.01
CA SER A 27 -1.53 4.77 10.25
C SER A 27 -0.37 5.75 10.34
N GLY A 28 -0.64 6.94 10.96
CA GLY A 28 0.38 7.88 11.36
C GLY A 28 1.27 7.33 12.48
N PRO A 29 2.14 8.16 13.11
CA PRO A 29 2.30 9.59 12.85
C PRO A 29 3.33 9.83 11.80
N GLY A 30 3.53 9.93 10.85
CA GLY A 30 4.52 10.30 9.85
C GLY A 30 3.82 10.72 8.59
N GLU A 31 4.38 11.67 7.89
CA GLU A 31 3.85 12.05 6.61
C GLU A 31 4.19 10.97 5.59
N GLY A 32 3.20 10.57 4.84
CA GLY A 32 3.39 9.65 3.74
C GLY A 32 2.42 9.98 2.63
N TYR A 33 2.81 9.74 1.41
CA TYR A 33 1.92 9.93 0.28
C TYR A 33 1.41 8.59 -0.18
N ILE A 34 0.12 8.54 -0.47
CA ILE A 34 -0.51 7.39 -1.11
C ILE A 34 -0.93 7.84 -2.50
N TRP A 35 -0.10 7.54 -3.48
CA TRP A 35 -0.30 7.97 -4.85
C TRP A 35 -1.44 7.21 -5.50
N VAL A 36 -2.27 7.91 -6.25
CA VAL A 36 -3.37 7.32 -7.01
C VAL A 36 -3.31 7.77 -8.46
N THR A 37 -3.66 6.85 -9.34
CA THR A 37 -3.77 7.13 -10.78
C THR A 37 -5.20 7.56 -11.09
N LYS A 38 -5.40 8.12 -12.28
CA LYS A 38 -6.72 8.52 -12.75
C LYS A 38 -7.69 7.35 -12.75
N ALA A 39 -7.26 6.17 -13.21
CA ALA A 39 -8.09 4.98 -13.23
C ALA A 39 -8.49 4.55 -11.81
N GLU A 40 -7.55 4.61 -10.87
CA GLU A 40 -7.82 4.26 -9.48
C GLU A 40 -8.83 5.22 -8.84
N ILE A 41 -8.75 6.51 -9.17
CA ILE A 41 -9.73 7.49 -8.70
C ILE A 41 -11.13 7.15 -9.20
N GLU A 42 -11.25 6.72 -10.45
CA GLU A 42 -12.54 6.31 -11.01
C GLU A 42 -13.12 5.09 -10.28
N PHE A 43 -12.29 4.11 -9.94
CA PHE A 43 -12.72 2.95 -9.16
C PHE A 43 -13.19 3.35 -7.76
N ILE A 44 -12.49 4.28 -7.12
CA ILE A 44 -12.88 4.79 -5.79
C ILE A 44 -14.23 5.50 -5.89
N ALA A 45 -14.41 6.35 -6.91
CA ALA A 45 -15.65 7.08 -7.12
C ALA A 45 -16.81 6.12 -7.29
N ASP A 46 -16.67 5.09 -8.11
CA ASP A 46 -17.69 4.08 -8.32
C ASP A 46 -18.02 3.33 -7.04
N PHE A 47 -16.99 2.96 -6.28
CA PHE A 47 -17.17 2.23 -5.03
C PHE A 47 -17.94 3.06 -3.99
N LEU A 48 -17.59 4.34 -3.88
CA LEU A 48 -18.22 5.26 -2.93
C LEU A 48 -19.52 5.83 -3.44
N LYS A 49 -19.87 5.59 -4.71
CA LYS A 49 -21.08 6.10 -5.36
C LYS A 49 -21.15 7.62 -5.36
N ILE A 50 -20.03 8.26 -5.63
CA ILE A 50 -19.91 9.71 -5.78
C ILE A 50 -19.16 10.01 -7.08
N SER A 51 -19.14 11.27 -7.49
CA SER A 51 -18.41 11.66 -8.70
C SER A 51 -16.91 11.71 -8.46
N VAL A 52 -16.14 11.66 -9.56
CA VAL A 52 -14.69 11.83 -9.51
C VAL A 52 -14.33 13.18 -8.89
N GLU A 53 -15.07 14.24 -9.24
CA GLU A 53 -14.86 15.57 -8.69
C GLU A 53 -15.03 15.59 -7.18
N GLN A 54 -16.03 14.87 -6.67
CA GLN A 54 -16.25 14.75 -5.23
C GLN A 54 -15.14 13.99 -4.52
N VAL A 55 -14.61 12.94 -5.16
CA VAL A 55 -13.45 12.21 -4.61
C VAL A 55 -12.26 13.15 -4.52
N ARG A 56 -11.98 13.90 -5.57
CA ARG A 56 -10.85 14.83 -5.59
C ARG A 56 -10.98 15.90 -4.54
N GLU A 57 -12.15 16.45 -4.39
CA GLU A 57 -12.41 17.53 -3.43
C GLU A 57 -12.31 17.06 -1.99
N LYS A 58 -12.86 15.88 -1.69
CA LYS A 58 -12.99 15.40 -0.31
C LYS A 58 -11.79 14.58 0.18
N TYR A 59 -11.13 13.85 -0.71
CA TYR A 59 -10.18 12.82 -0.28
C TYR A 59 -8.79 12.93 -0.89
N LEU A 60 -8.59 13.82 -1.84
CA LEU A 60 -7.33 13.89 -2.59
C LEU A 60 -6.70 15.26 -2.53
N LYS A 61 -5.37 15.32 -2.77
CA LYS A 61 -4.62 16.55 -2.91
C LYS A 61 -3.59 16.40 -4.03
N ARG A 62 -3.28 17.50 -4.68
CA ARG A 62 -2.18 17.53 -5.67
C ARG A 62 -0.87 17.76 -4.95
N VAL A 63 0.15 17.01 -5.37
CA VAL A 63 1.52 17.16 -4.88
C VAL A 63 2.41 17.16 -6.11
N GLY A 64 2.74 18.34 -6.61
CA GLY A 64 3.43 18.48 -7.88
C GLY A 64 2.56 17.96 -9.03
N LEU A 65 3.06 17.01 -9.78
CA LEU A 65 2.34 16.42 -10.93
C LEU A 65 1.53 15.17 -10.54
N ARG A 66 1.52 14.82 -9.25
CA ARG A 66 0.85 13.61 -8.78
C ARG A 66 -0.34 13.96 -7.89
N THR A 67 -1.18 12.96 -7.66
CA THR A 67 -2.32 13.08 -6.76
C THR A 67 -2.17 12.06 -5.65
N SER A 68 -2.35 12.50 -4.43
CA SER A 68 -2.26 11.66 -3.24
C SER A 68 -3.56 11.68 -2.46
N ILE A 69 -3.85 10.58 -1.77
CA ILE A 69 -4.92 10.54 -0.76
C ILE A 69 -4.48 11.40 0.43
N ILE A 70 -5.40 12.17 0.99
CA ILE A 70 -5.10 13.03 2.13
C ILE A 70 -5.08 12.24 3.44
N GLU A 71 -4.54 12.87 4.47
CA GLU A 71 -4.46 12.32 5.82
C GLU A 71 -5.39 13.07 6.75
N HIS A 72 -5.79 12.43 7.85
CA HIS A 72 -6.45 13.13 8.95
C HIS A 72 -5.49 14.16 9.54
N ALA A 73 -5.99 15.38 9.78
CA ALA A 73 -5.16 16.50 10.23
C ALA A 73 -4.45 16.23 11.56
N THR A 74 -5.10 15.52 12.46
CA THR A 74 -4.56 15.28 13.80
C THR A 74 -3.77 13.99 13.92
N THR A 75 -4.31 12.89 13.41
CA THR A 75 -3.71 11.55 13.58
C THR A 75 -2.67 11.20 12.53
N LYS A 76 -2.72 11.87 11.37
CA LYS A 76 -1.93 11.54 10.19
C LYS A 76 -2.24 10.17 9.59
N ASP A 77 -3.33 9.57 10.00
CA ASP A 77 -3.83 8.35 9.35
C ASP A 77 -4.40 8.70 7.97
N CYS A 78 -4.35 7.76 7.04
CA CYS A 78 -5.03 7.89 5.76
C CYS A 78 -6.50 8.25 6.00
N ILE A 79 -7.05 9.16 5.20
CA ILE A 79 -8.44 9.62 5.37
C ILE A 79 -9.45 8.47 5.28
N PHE A 80 -9.12 7.40 4.54
CA PHE A 80 -9.98 6.23 4.38
C PHE A 80 -9.86 5.23 5.53
N LEU A 81 -8.90 5.43 6.43
CA LEU A 81 -8.77 4.61 7.61
C LEU A 81 -9.70 5.17 8.68
N GLN A 82 -10.75 4.45 9.00
CA GLN A 82 -11.77 4.90 9.94
C GLN A 82 -11.93 3.91 11.08
N ASN A 83 -12.33 4.43 12.22
CA ASN A 83 -12.62 3.60 13.39
C ASN A 83 -14.08 3.14 13.29
N ILE A 84 -14.26 1.84 13.09
CA ILE A 84 -15.58 1.22 12.97
C ILE A 84 -15.67 0.16 14.07
N ALA A 85 -16.59 0.37 15.00
CA ALA A 85 -16.82 -0.56 16.11
C ALA A 85 -15.53 -0.85 16.92
N GLY A 86 -14.71 0.16 17.13
CA GLY A 86 -13.47 0.05 17.90
C GLY A 86 -12.26 -0.45 17.14
N GLN A 87 -12.40 -0.72 15.84
CA GLN A 87 -11.30 -1.18 15.00
C GLN A 87 -11.06 -0.24 13.83
N LYS A 88 -9.78 0.00 13.52
CA LYS A 88 -9.41 0.79 12.35
C LYS A 88 -9.57 -0.07 11.11
N LYS A 89 -10.31 0.43 10.13
CA LYS A 89 -10.56 -0.28 8.87
C LYS A 89 -10.48 0.70 7.70
N CYS A 90 -9.93 0.21 6.59
CA CYS A 90 -9.92 0.97 5.34
C CYS A 90 -11.28 0.85 4.66
N VAL A 91 -12.00 1.97 4.52
CA VAL A 91 -13.35 1.97 3.94
C VAL A 91 -13.35 1.70 2.44
N ILE A 92 -12.20 1.83 1.77
CA ILE A 92 -12.05 1.50 0.35
C ILE A 92 -11.20 0.25 0.12
N TYR A 93 -11.17 -0.67 1.09
CA TYR A 93 -10.31 -1.85 1.05
C TYR A 93 -10.38 -2.58 -0.30
N SER A 94 -11.58 -2.78 -0.84
CA SER A 94 -11.80 -3.52 -2.08
C SER A 94 -11.25 -2.81 -3.33
N VAL A 95 -11.08 -1.50 -3.27
CA VAL A 95 -10.60 -0.67 -4.39
C VAL A 95 -9.34 0.10 -4.01
N ARG A 96 -8.55 -0.47 -3.09
CA ARG A 96 -7.29 0.16 -2.67
C ARG A 96 -6.39 0.45 -3.87
N PRO A 97 -5.68 1.58 -3.88
CA PRO A 97 -4.67 1.87 -4.91
C PRO A 97 -3.60 0.76 -4.95
N SER A 98 -2.93 0.64 -6.08
CA SER A 98 -1.89 -0.38 -6.26
C SER A 98 -0.79 -0.26 -5.21
N GLN A 99 -0.47 0.95 -4.77
CA GLN A 99 0.49 1.17 -3.70
C GLN A 99 0.08 0.42 -2.43
N CYS A 100 -1.17 0.52 -2.04
CA CYS A 100 -1.68 -0.17 -0.84
C CYS A 100 -1.80 -1.68 -1.06
N ARG A 101 -2.22 -2.09 -2.26
CA ARG A 101 -2.37 -3.52 -2.57
C ARG A 101 -1.05 -4.26 -2.67
N SER A 102 0.03 -3.57 -3.04
CA SER A 102 1.35 -4.16 -3.16
C SER A 102 2.10 -4.24 -1.84
N TRP A 103 1.63 -3.54 -0.80
CA TRP A 103 2.22 -3.67 0.53
C TRP A 103 2.20 -5.13 1.00
N PRO A 104 3.22 -5.67 1.63
CA PRO A 104 4.47 -5.04 2.05
C PRO A 104 5.62 -5.18 1.06
N PHE A 105 5.36 -5.65 -0.15
CA PHE A 105 6.39 -6.01 -1.12
C PHE A 105 6.89 -4.80 -1.93
N TRP A 106 7.12 -3.70 -1.24
CA TRP A 106 7.74 -2.51 -1.83
C TRP A 106 9.25 -2.67 -1.84
N SER A 107 9.90 -2.11 -2.86
CA SER A 107 11.36 -2.18 -2.99
C SER A 107 12.08 -1.73 -1.73
N GLU A 108 11.57 -0.71 -1.06
CA GLU A 108 12.10 -0.18 0.19
C GLU A 108 12.12 -1.24 1.29
N ASN A 109 11.03 -1.99 1.42
CA ASN A 109 10.91 -3.04 2.44
C ASN A 109 11.73 -4.28 2.09
N LEU A 110 12.05 -4.46 0.82
CA LEU A 110 12.77 -5.64 0.33
C LEU A 110 14.28 -5.40 0.24
N ALA A 111 14.75 -4.23 0.62
CA ALA A 111 16.16 -3.86 0.54
C ALA A 111 17.05 -4.79 1.38
N SER A 112 16.58 -5.22 2.55
CA SER A 112 17.29 -6.17 3.40
C SER A 112 16.31 -6.84 4.36
N SER A 113 16.75 -7.96 4.97
CA SER A 113 15.96 -8.64 5.99
C SER A 113 15.71 -7.73 7.20
N ASN A 114 16.66 -6.86 7.53
CA ASN A 114 16.50 -5.92 8.65
C ASN A 114 15.38 -4.92 8.37
N VAL A 115 15.32 -4.37 7.16
CA VAL A 115 14.25 -3.43 6.78
C VAL A 115 12.90 -4.13 6.77
N TRP A 116 12.84 -5.36 6.26
CA TRP A 116 11.64 -6.17 6.27
C TRP A 116 11.11 -6.38 7.70
N ASN A 117 12.02 -6.70 8.62
CA ASN A 117 11.66 -6.91 10.02
C ASN A 117 11.21 -5.61 10.70
N GLU A 118 11.74 -4.47 10.30
CA GLU A 118 11.25 -3.17 10.76
C GLU A 118 9.80 -2.94 10.31
N ALA A 119 9.49 -3.27 9.06
CA ALA A 119 8.13 -3.18 8.56
C ALA A 119 7.19 -4.12 9.33
N ALA A 120 7.68 -5.28 9.73
CA ALA A 120 6.90 -6.25 10.51
C ALA A 120 6.47 -5.71 11.87
N ARG A 121 7.18 -4.77 12.43
CA ARG A 121 6.80 -4.13 13.70
C ARG A 121 5.49 -3.34 13.57
N LYS A 122 5.24 -2.78 12.38
CA LYS A 122 4.03 -2.01 12.10
C LYS A 122 2.92 -2.86 11.51
N CYS A 123 3.28 -3.99 10.91
CA CYS A 123 2.34 -4.83 10.19
C CYS A 123 2.39 -6.26 10.75
N PRO A 124 1.47 -6.63 11.64
CA PRO A 124 1.46 -7.96 12.25
C PRO A 124 1.19 -9.10 11.28
N GLY A 125 0.72 -8.79 10.07
CA GLY A 125 0.51 -9.80 9.03
C GLY A 125 1.78 -10.23 8.30
N ILE A 126 2.87 -9.46 8.43
CA ILE A 126 4.16 -9.84 7.86
C ILE A 126 4.70 -11.07 8.60
N ASN A 127 5.25 -12.02 7.86
CA ASN A 127 5.76 -13.30 8.35
C ASN A 127 4.67 -14.26 8.82
N ARG A 128 3.44 -14.04 8.38
CA ARG A 128 2.30 -14.92 8.66
C ARG A 128 1.54 -15.25 7.38
N GLY A 129 0.76 -16.32 7.44
CA GLY A 129 -0.18 -16.68 6.39
C GLY A 129 0.48 -17.24 5.14
N ARG A 130 -0.02 -16.83 4.01
CA ARG A 130 0.39 -17.38 2.72
C ARG A 130 1.87 -17.12 2.41
N LEU A 131 2.55 -18.13 1.88
CA LEU A 131 3.90 -17.96 1.34
C LEU A 131 3.81 -17.39 -0.08
N TYR A 132 4.47 -16.26 -0.29
CA TYR A 132 4.66 -15.68 -1.62
C TYR A 132 6.04 -16.10 -2.11
N SER A 133 6.10 -16.72 -3.28
CA SER A 133 7.36 -17.14 -3.87
C SER A 133 8.19 -15.93 -4.30
N TYR A 134 9.49 -16.15 -4.50
CA TYR A 134 10.38 -15.12 -5.02
C TYR A 134 9.81 -14.51 -6.32
N ASP A 135 9.34 -15.37 -7.24
CA ASP A 135 8.82 -14.91 -8.52
C ASP A 135 7.54 -14.07 -8.36
N GLU A 136 6.65 -14.46 -7.46
CA GLU A 136 5.45 -13.68 -7.15
C GLU A 136 5.80 -12.31 -6.58
N ILE A 137 6.77 -12.27 -5.65
CA ILE A 137 7.22 -11.03 -5.04
C ILE A 137 7.83 -10.11 -6.10
N GLN A 138 8.68 -10.64 -6.98
CA GLN A 138 9.29 -9.85 -8.04
C GLN A 138 8.26 -9.31 -9.02
N LYS A 139 7.21 -10.08 -9.30
CA LYS A 139 6.12 -9.64 -10.17
C LYS A 139 5.36 -8.47 -9.53
N ILE A 140 5.03 -8.58 -8.25
CA ILE A 140 4.37 -7.50 -7.50
C ILE A 140 5.27 -6.26 -7.50
N ARG A 141 6.56 -6.44 -7.22
CA ARG A 141 7.53 -5.36 -7.16
C ARG A 141 7.66 -4.64 -8.50
N ARG A 142 7.71 -5.36 -9.60
CA ARG A 142 7.82 -4.77 -10.95
C ARG A 142 6.57 -4.03 -11.39
N ASN A 143 5.43 -4.42 -10.87
CA ASN A 143 4.14 -3.80 -11.22
C ASN A 143 3.81 -2.58 -10.37
N GLN A 144 4.73 -2.13 -9.52
CA GLN A 144 4.56 -0.93 -8.70
C GLN A 144 4.90 0.31 -9.53
N LYS A 145 3.93 0.79 -10.29
CA LYS A 145 4.14 1.88 -11.25
C LYS A 145 3.38 3.16 -10.91
N TRP A 146 2.93 3.30 -9.68
CA TRP A 146 2.13 4.47 -9.31
C TRP A 146 2.89 5.81 -9.47
N TRP A 147 4.21 5.76 -9.48
CA TRP A 147 5.02 6.96 -9.70
C TRP A 147 5.13 7.34 -11.18
N GLN A 148 4.79 6.43 -12.09
CA GLN A 148 4.90 6.65 -13.54
C GLN A 148 3.59 7.13 -14.16
N ASP A 149 2.48 6.85 -13.49
CA ASP A 149 1.14 7.14 -14.00
C ASP A 149 0.61 8.44 -13.41
N ALA A 150 1.37 9.53 -13.62
CA ALA A 150 0.92 10.85 -13.18
C ALA A 150 -0.32 11.28 -13.98
N GLU A 151 -1.20 12.02 -13.35
CA GLU A 151 -2.38 12.55 -14.01
C GLU A 151 -2.07 13.65 -15.00
#